data_ca2c7f66666ddc97e85dc008e0e17f50
#
_entry.id   ca2c7f66666ddc97e85dc008e0e17f50
#
_cell.length_a   1.000
_cell.length_b   1.000
_cell.length_c   1.000
_cell.angle_alpha   90.00
_cell.angle_beta   90.00
_cell.angle_gamma   90.00
#
_symmetry.space_group_name_H-M   'P 1'
#
loop_
_entity.id
_entity.type
_entity.pdbx_description
1 polymer ?
#
loop_
_entity_poly.entity_id
_entity_poly.type
_entity_poly.pdbx_seq_one_letter_code
_entity_poly.pdbx_strand_id
1 'polypeptide(L)'
;FPTRRSSDLAVTQENLKAFLPFDHVYTSPLTRCVRLATYCGYPDAERDKRIMEINFGSWEMKPFDRNDDPRLQEWYAGYLNVAATGGESFAMQYRRVSDFLDELKGKPYQRVAVFAHGGVLICAQIYAGIIKPEEAFSALTPYGGIVRITL
;
A
#
# COMPACT_ATOMS: atom_id res chain seq x y z
N PHE A 1 -3.50 -11.64 -2.28
CA PHE A 1 -3.71 -11.51 -0.83
C PHE A 1 -5.00 -12.20 -0.44
N PRO A 2 -5.04 -12.88 0.72
CA PRO A 2 -6.25 -13.55 1.17
C PRO A 2 -7.37 -12.54 1.41
N THR A 3 -8.62 -12.99 1.21
CA THR A 3 -9.80 -12.18 1.53
C THR A 3 -9.82 -11.88 3.02
N ARG A 4 -9.93 -10.62 3.39
CA ARG A 4 -9.98 -10.22 4.79
C ARG A 4 -11.31 -10.60 5.42
N ARG A 5 -11.23 -11.24 6.57
CA ARG A 5 -12.40 -11.58 7.39
C ARG A 5 -12.87 -10.35 8.17
N SER A 6 -14.10 -10.39 8.65
CA SER A 6 -14.65 -9.32 9.48
C SER A 6 -13.80 -9.04 10.73
N SER A 7 -13.18 -10.09 11.31
CA SER A 7 -12.26 -9.94 12.43
C SER A 7 -11.03 -9.10 12.10
N ASP A 8 -10.50 -9.22 10.86
CA ASP A 8 -9.34 -8.43 10.43
C ASP A 8 -9.72 -6.95 10.26
N LEU A 9 -10.94 -6.68 9.76
CA LEU A 9 -11.46 -5.33 9.63
C LEU A 9 -11.62 -4.66 11.01
N ALA A 10 -12.10 -5.43 11.99
CA ALA A 10 -12.28 -4.94 13.36
C ALA A 10 -10.95 -4.58 14.03
N VAL A 11 -9.88 -5.33 13.77
CA VAL A 11 -8.54 -5.03 14.27
C VAL A 11 -8.06 -3.67 13.76
N THR A 12 -8.22 -3.41 12.46
CA THR A 12 -7.85 -2.11 11.88
C THR A 12 -8.65 -0.98 12.51
N GLN A 13 -9.98 -1.14 12.66
CA GLN A 13 -10.84 -0.14 13.27
C GLN A 13 -10.39 0.19 14.69
N GLU A 14 -10.08 -0.82 15.49
CA GLU A 14 -9.61 -0.63 16.86
C GLU A 14 -8.27 0.11 16.91
N ASN A 15 -7.34 -0.28 16.04
CA ASN A 15 -6.02 0.36 15.98
C ASN A 15 -6.10 1.82 15.55
N LEU A 16 -7.07 2.21 14.73
CA LEU A 16 -7.25 3.59 14.29
C LEU A 16 -7.74 4.53 15.41
N LYS A 17 -8.38 4.00 16.44
CA LYS A 17 -8.93 4.82 17.52
C LYS A 17 -7.90 5.71 18.21
N ALA A 18 -6.64 5.26 18.27
CA ALA A 18 -5.56 6.02 18.88
C ALA A 18 -5.17 7.28 18.08
N PHE A 19 -5.60 7.40 16.84
CA PHE A 19 -5.19 8.46 15.92
C PHE A 19 -6.32 9.44 15.56
N LEU A 20 -7.54 9.19 16.03
CA LEU A 20 -8.70 10.04 15.74
C LEU A 20 -8.54 11.44 16.37
N PRO A 21 -9.14 12.49 15.78
CA PRO A 21 -9.86 12.50 14.50
C PRO A 21 -8.95 12.71 13.30
N PHE A 22 -9.46 12.42 12.09
CA PHE A 22 -8.75 12.70 10.83
C PHE A 22 -9.38 13.90 10.12
N ASP A 23 -8.54 14.77 9.53
CA ASP A 23 -9.00 15.90 8.73
C ASP A 23 -9.49 15.45 7.35
N HIS A 24 -8.91 14.40 6.82
CA HIS A 24 -9.26 13.84 5.53
C HIS A 24 -8.89 12.36 5.48
N VAL A 25 -9.57 11.61 4.59
CA VAL A 25 -9.35 10.17 4.44
C VAL A 25 -9.23 9.82 2.96
N TYR A 26 -8.18 9.11 2.61
CA TYR A 26 -7.97 8.55 1.27
C TYR A 26 -8.05 7.03 1.31
N THR A 27 -8.41 6.44 0.18
CA THR A 27 -8.36 4.99 0.02
C THR A 27 -7.88 4.60 -1.38
N SER A 28 -7.15 3.50 -1.46
CA SER A 28 -6.97 2.82 -2.73
C SER A 28 -8.34 2.49 -3.32
N PRO A 29 -8.53 2.60 -4.66
CA PRO A 29 -9.80 2.24 -5.28
C PRO A 29 -10.07 0.73 -5.32
N LEU A 30 -9.11 -0.11 -4.97
CA LEU A 30 -9.32 -1.55 -4.93
C LEU A 30 -10.35 -1.92 -3.85
N THR A 31 -11.22 -2.87 -4.19
CA THR A 31 -12.40 -3.22 -3.38
C THR A 31 -12.07 -3.51 -1.91
N ARG A 32 -10.97 -4.22 -1.65
CA ARG A 32 -10.59 -4.57 -0.28
C ARG A 32 -10.27 -3.35 0.60
N CYS A 33 -9.70 -2.30 0.01
CA CYS A 33 -9.42 -1.05 0.74
C CYS A 33 -10.67 -0.20 0.92
N VAL A 34 -11.49 -0.07 -0.12
CA VAL A 34 -12.77 0.64 -0.05
C VAL A 34 -13.67 -0.01 1.01
N ARG A 35 -13.71 -1.33 1.05
CA ARG A 35 -14.48 -2.08 2.04
C ARG A 35 -13.96 -1.82 3.46
N LEU A 36 -12.65 -1.79 3.64
CA LEU A 36 -12.04 -1.50 4.95
C LEU A 36 -12.35 -0.08 5.39
N ALA A 37 -12.18 0.90 4.51
CA ALA A 37 -12.49 2.30 4.81
C ALA A 37 -13.96 2.46 5.20
N THR A 38 -14.88 1.84 4.46
CA THR A 38 -16.31 1.86 4.75
C THR A 38 -16.62 1.24 6.12
N TYR A 39 -16.01 0.10 6.41
CA TYR A 39 -16.17 -0.56 7.71
C TYR A 39 -15.71 0.33 8.87
N CYS A 40 -14.62 1.06 8.68
CA CYS A 40 -14.09 1.98 9.69
C CYS A 40 -14.87 3.30 9.80
N GLY A 41 -15.93 3.48 9.02
CA GLY A 41 -16.80 4.66 9.09
C GLY A 41 -16.49 5.73 8.05
N TYR A 42 -15.74 5.39 6.99
CA TYR A 42 -15.32 6.35 5.94
C TYR A 42 -15.78 5.88 4.54
N PRO A 43 -17.11 5.76 4.30
CA PRO A 43 -17.61 5.32 3.00
C PRO A 43 -17.32 6.31 1.87
N ASP A 44 -17.08 7.59 2.21
CA ASP A 44 -16.81 8.66 1.27
C ASP A 44 -15.31 8.99 1.15
N ALA A 45 -14.43 8.10 1.62
CA ALA A 45 -12.99 8.28 1.48
C ALA A 45 -12.61 8.56 0.02
N GLU A 46 -11.74 9.56 -0.19
CA GLU A 46 -11.30 9.94 -1.52
C GLU A 46 -10.43 8.84 -2.13
N ARG A 47 -10.81 8.37 -3.32
CA ARG A 47 -10.08 7.31 -4.03
C ARG A 47 -8.95 7.89 -4.84
N ASP A 48 -7.77 7.26 -4.77
CA ASP A 48 -6.62 7.66 -5.55
C ASP A 48 -5.90 6.43 -6.11
N LYS A 49 -5.75 6.37 -7.43
CA LYS A 49 -5.12 5.23 -8.11
C LYS A 49 -3.63 5.11 -7.81
N ARG A 50 -2.97 6.19 -7.40
CA ARG A 50 -1.54 6.18 -7.09
C ARG A 50 -1.18 5.34 -5.87
N ILE A 51 -2.16 5.01 -5.04
CA ILE A 51 -1.97 4.17 -3.85
C ILE A 51 -2.56 2.76 -4.00
N MET A 52 -2.74 2.30 -5.23
CA MET A 52 -3.05 0.89 -5.52
C MET A 52 -1.84 -0.01 -5.26
N GLU A 53 -2.11 -1.28 -4.96
CA GLU A 53 -1.03 -2.25 -4.81
C GLU A 53 -0.24 -2.40 -6.12
N ILE A 54 1.01 -2.88 -6.00
CA ILE A 54 1.86 -3.12 -7.16
C ILE A 54 1.15 -4.01 -8.17
N ASN A 55 1.27 -3.64 -9.46
CA ASN A 55 0.71 -4.42 -10.54
C ASN A 55 1.72 -5.50 -10.95
N PHE A 56 1.39 -6.76 -10.67
CA PHE A 56 2.20 -7.91 -11.05
C PHE A 56 1.92 -8.40 -12.49
N GLY A 57 1.07 -7.71 -13.24
CA GLY A 57 0.81 -8.03 -14.64
C GLY A 57 0.33 -9.47 -14.81
N SER A 58 1.01 -10.23 -15.67
CA SER A 58 0.65 -11.63 -15.94
C SER A 58 0.88 -12.56 -14.74
N TRP A 59 1.54 -12.09 -13.68
CA TRP A 59 1.78 -12.89 -12.48
C TRP A 59 0.66 -12.73 -11.44
N GLU A 60 -0.30 -11.86 -11.69
CA GLU A 60 -1.47 -11.70 -10.83
C GLU A 60 -2.18 -13.06 -10.67
N MET A 61 -2.55 -13.38 -9.44
CA MET A 61 -3.26 -14.61 -9.07
C MET A 61 -2.45 -15.90 -9.26
N LYS A 62 -1.17 -15.80 -9.64
CA LYS A 62 -0.30 -16.98 -9.76
C LYS A 62 0.57 -17.12 -8.51
N PRO A 63 0.62 -18.30 -7.87
CA PRO A 63 1.62 -18.57 -6.83
C PRO A 63 3.02 -18.50 -7.43
N PHE A 64 3.97 -17.85 -6.75
CA PHE A 64 5.33 -17.70 -7.25
C PHE A 64 6.05 -19.04 -7.42
N ASP A 65 5.75 -20.03 -6.58
CA ASP A 65 6.33 -21.37 -6.69
C ASP A 65 5.85 -22.16 -7.92
N ARG A 66 4.78 -21.70 -8.56
CA ARG A 66 4.21 -22.29 -9.78
C ARG A 66 4.33 -21.37 -11.00
N ASN A 67 5.07 -20.30 -10.86
CA ASN A 67 5.30 -19.35 -11.95
C ASN A 67 6.54 -19.78 -12.72
N ASP A 68 6.37 -20.11 -14.00
CA ASP A 68 7.43 -20.55 -14.90
C ASP A 68 7.91 -19.43 -15.85
N ASP A 69 7.50 -18.20 -15.62
CA ASP A 69 7.95 -17.05 -16.41
C ASP A 69 9.47 -16.87 -16.25
N PRO A 70 10.24 -16.85 -17.35
CA PRO A 70 11.70 -16.70 -17.26
C PRO A 70 12.14 -15.38 -16.62
N ARG A 71 11.29 -14.36 -16.59
CA ARG A 71 11.59 -13.10 -15.91
C ARG A 71 11.53 -13.18 -14.39
N LEU A 72 11.00 -14.27 -13.85
CA LEU A 72 10.88 -14.42 -12.39
C LEU A 72 12.25 -14.39 -11.70
N GLN A 73 13.26 -15.01 -12.30
CA GLN A 73 14.63 -15.00 -11.76
C GLN A 73 15.24 -13.62 -11.80
N GLU A 74 15.02 -12.87 -12.88
CA GLU A 74 15.45 -11.46 -12.98
C GLU A 74 14.76 -10.62 -11.92
N TRP A 75 13.47 -10.86 -11.69
CA TRP A 75 12.70 -10.14 -10.69
C TRP A 75 13.23 -10.40 -9.28
N TYR A 76 13.52 -11.65 -8.93
CA TYR A 76 14.11 -11.98 -7.63
C TYR A 76 15.48 -11.31 -7.41
N ALA A 77 16.27 -11.17 -8.48
CA ALA A 77 17.58 -10.57 -8.42
C ALA A 77 17.52 -9.03 -8.35
N GLY A 78 16.47 -8.40 -8.89
CA GLY A 78 16.41 -6.94 -8.99
C GLY A 78 14.99 -6.37 -8.97
N TYR A 79 14.14 -6.82 -8.04
CA TYR A 79 12.73 -6.42 -7.95
C TYR A 79 12.50 -4.92 -7.85
N LEU A 80 13.50 -4.15 -7.37
CA LEU A 80 13.38 -2.70 -7.28
C LEU A 80 13.18 -2.06 -8.65
N ASN A 81 13.84 -2.61 -9.69
CA ASN A 81 13.84 -2.04 -11.03
C ASN A 81 13.25 -2.95 -12.10
N VAL A 82 13.06 -4.23 -11.79
CA VAL A 82 12.50 -5.21 -12.74
C VAL A 82 11.02 -5.35 -12.50
N ALA A 83 10.23 -5.12 -13.55
CA ALA A 83 8.77 -5.31 -13.51
C ALA A 83 8.41 -6.76 -13.77
N ALA A 84 7.32 -7.23 -13.15
CA ALA A 84 6.66 -8.46 -13.58
C ALA A 84 6.18 -8.30 -15.02
N THR A 85 6.10 -9.40 -15.77
CA THR A 85 5.67 -9.37 -17.16
C THR A 85 4.29 -8.71 -17.30
N GLY A 86 4.21 -7.60 -18.04
CA GLY A 86 2.98 -6.82 -18.19
C GLY A 86 2.58 -5.98 -16.99
N GLY A 87 3.42 -5.91 -15.97
CA GLY A 87 3.16 -5.16 -14.73
C GLY A 87 4.13 -4.03 -14.50
N GLU A 88 4.36 -3.70 -13.23
CA GLU A 88 5.27 -2.63 -12.82
C GLU A 88 6.36 -3.13 -11.89
N SER A 89 7.49 -2.39 -11.85
CA SER A 89 8.55 -2.60 -10.88
C SER A 89 8.20 -1.91 -9.55
N PHE A 90 8.93 -2.26 -8.49
CA PHE A 90 8.80 -1.56 -7.22
C PHE A 90 9.15 -0.07 -7.36
N ALA A 91 10.16 0.28 -8.16
CA ALA A 91 10.53 1.68 -8.40
C ALA A 91 9.39 2.47 -9.06
N MET A 92 8.63 1.85 -9.97
CA MET A 92 7.47 2.47 -10.60
C MET A 92 6.36 2.72 -9.56
N GLN A 93 6.10 1.76 -8.70
CA GLN A 93 5.15 1.93 -7.59
C GLN A 93 5.60 3.05 -6.66
N TYR A 94 6.87 3.06 -6.27
CA TYR A 94 7.42 4.10 -5.41
C TYR A 94 7.25 5.49 -6.01
N ARG A 95 7.46 5.64 -7.32
CA ARG A 95 7.29 6.94 -7.99
C ARG A 95 5.85 7.45 -7.86
N ARG A 96 4.85 6.60 -8.15
CA ARG A 96 3.45 7.05 -8.07
C ARG A 96 2.99 7.32 -6.65
N VAL A 97 3.47 6.54 -5.68
CA VAL A 97 3.19 6.79 -4.26
C VAL A 97 3.85 8.09 -3.80
N SER A 98 5.09 8.35 -4.23
CA SER A 98 5.80 9.60 -3.92
C SER A 98 5.07 10.82 -4.49
N ASP A 99 4.55 10.73 -5.71
CA ASP A 99 3.76 11.80 -6.32
C ASP A 99 2.51 12.11 -5.48
N PHE A 100 1.84 11.07 -4.97
CA PHE A 100 0.70 11.22 -4.06
C PHE A 100 1.10 11.92 -2.76
N LEU A 101 2.20 11.50 -2.14
CA LEU A 101 2.67 12.08 -0.89
C LEU A 101 3.17 13.51 -1.06
N ASP A 102 3.83 13.82 -2.18
CA ASP A 102 4.25 15.18 -2.51
C ASP A 102 3.05 16.12 -2.62
N GLU A 103 1.98 15.69 -3.30
CA GLU A 103 0.75 16.47 -3.39
C GLU A 103 0.10 16.62 -2.00
N LEU A 104 0.08 15.57 -1.21
CA LEU A 104 -0.50 15.57 0.12
C LEU A 104 0.20 16.55 1.05
N LYS A 105 1.53 16.69 0.94
CA LYS A 105 2.31 17.69 1.70
C LYS A 105 1.81 19.12 1.48
N GLY A 106 1.32 19.42 0.29
CA GLY A 106 0.80 20.73 -0.06
C GLY A 106 -0.62 21.00 0.44
N LYS A 107 -1.29 20.00 1.00
CA LYS A 107 -2.66 20.16 1.51
C LYS A 107 -2.64 20.69 2.96
N PRO A 108 -3.67 21.46 3.37
CA PRO A 108 -3.74 22.02 4.71
C PRO A 108 -4.22 21.03 5.78
N TYR A 109 -4.04 19.74 5.55
CA TYR A 109 -4.46 18.72 6.49
C TYR A 109 -3.39 18.47 7.55
N GLN A 110 -3.81 18.30 8.81
CA GLN A 110 -2.92 17.94 9.90
C GLN A 110 -2.86 16.45 10.15
N ARG A 111 -3.99 15.75 9.94
CA ARG A 111 -4.11 14.32 10.20
C ARG A 111 -4.90 13.65 9.11
N VAL A 112 -4.25 12.76 8.37
CA VAL A 112 -4.86 12.07 7.23
C VAL A 112 -4.75 10.56 7.45
N ALA A 113 -5.85 9.85 7.20
CA ALA A 113 -5.84 8.40 7.12
C ALA A 113 -5.76 7.97 5.66
N VAL A 114 -4.96 6.95 5.39
CA VAL A 114 -4.82 6.37 4.05
C VAL A 114 -5.00 4.85 4.15
N PHE A 115 -6.03 4.35 3.49
CA PHE A 115 -6.29 2.91 3.40
C PHE A 115 -5.66 2.40 2.12
N ALA A 116 -4.61 1.60 2.25
CA ALA A 116 -3.81 1.15 1.12
C ALA A 116 -3.34 -0.30 1.32
N HIS A 117 -2.18 -0.62 0.80
CA HIS A 117 -1.67 -1.97 0.70
C HIS A 117 -0.25 -2.06 1.24
N GLY A 118 0.22 -3.30 1.50
CA GLY A 118 1.54 -3.52 2.06
C GLY A 118 2.67 -2.86 1.28
N GLY A 119 2.66 -2.98 -0.05
CA GLY A 119 3.66 -2.33 -0.90
C GLY A 119 3.63 -0.81 -0.82
N VAL A 120 2.44 -0.23 -0.73
CA VAL A 120 2.27 1.22 -0.58
C VAL A 120 2.81 1.70 0.78
N LEU A 121 2.53 0.95 1.85
CA LEU A 121 3.05 1.27 3.18
C LEU A 121 4.57 1.22 3.23
N ILE A 122 5.18 0.26 2.53
CA ILE A 122 6.64 0.19 2.38
C ILE A 122 7.16 1.43 1.65
N CYS A 123 6.54 1.81 0.53
CA CYS A 123 6.92 3.01 -0.21
C CYS A 123 6.82 4.27 0.66
N ALA A 124 5.77 4.40 1.45
CA ALA A 124 5.58 5.53 2.36
C ALA A 124 6.67 5.59 3.43
N GLN A 125 7.08 4.46 3.97
CA GLN A 125 8.16 4.38 4.96
C GLN A 125 9.51 4.77 4.35
N ILE A 126 9.79 4.33 3.11
CA ILE A 126 11.01 4.73 2.39
C ILE A 126 10.98 6.24 2.12
N TYR A 127 9.85 6.77 1.66
CA TYR A 127 9.67 8.19 1.41
C TYR A 127 9.93 9.04 2.66
N ALA A 128 9.46 8.59 3.80
CA ALA A 128 9.64 9.29 5.09
C ALA A 128 11.01 9.06 5.72
N GLY A 129 11.88 8.24 5.12
CA GLY A 129 13.20 7.94 5.64
C GLY A 129 13.23 7.01 6.84
N ILE A 130 12.14 6.28 7.10
CA ILE A 130 12.04 5.34 8.23
C ILE A 130 12.80 4.05 7.94
N ILE A 131 12.75 3.59 6.68
CA ILE A 131 13.48 2.40 6.21
C ILE A 131 14.23 2.71 4.92
N LYS A 132 15.23 1.90 4.62
CA LYS A 132 15.97 1.96 3.35
C LYS A 132 15.31 1.06 2.30
N PRO A 133 15.47 1.35 0.98
CA PRO A 133 14.93 0.49 -0.07
C PRO A 133 15.33 -0.99 0.06
N GLU A 134 16.54 -1.26 0.53
CA GLU A 134 17.05 -2.62 0.72
C GLU A 134 16.28 -3.41 1.79
N GLU A 135 15.58 -2.72 2.67
CA GLU A 135 14.82 -3.30 3.78
C GLU A 135 13.34 -3.57 3.42
N ALA A 136 12.96 -3.33 2.16
CA ALA A 136 11.56 -3.33 1.75
C ALA A 136 10.81 -4.61 2.13
N PHE A 137 11.35 -5.80 1.83
CA PHE A 137 10.67 -7.05 2.13
C PHE A 137 10.59 -7.38 3.61
N SER A 138 11.52 -6.87 4.42
CA SER A 138 11.50 -7.09 5.88
C SER A 138 10.55 -6.13 6.60
N ALA A 139 10.00 -5.14 5.90
CA ALA A 139 9.14 -4.10 6.47
C ALA A 139 7.65 -4.32 6.23
N LEU A 140 7.24 -5.55 5.89
CA LEU A 140 5.83 -5.87 5.67
C LEU A 140 5.01 -5.69 6.95
N THR A 141 3.95 -4.87 6.85
CA THR A 141 3.05 -4.62 7.95
C THR A 141 1.98 -5.74 8.01
N PRO A 142 1.73 -6.33 9.18
CA PRO A 142 0.68 -7.34 9.31
C PRO A 142 -0.72 -6.73 9.09
N TYR A 143 -1.70 -7.58 8.82
CA TYR A 143 -3.09 -7.14 8.70
C TYR A 143 -3.53 -6.39 9.95
N GLY A 144 -4.24 -5.30 9.74
CA GLY A 144 -4.69 -4.42 10.80
C GLY A 144 -3.59 -3.52 11.35
N GLY A 145 -2.35 -3.70 10.93
CA GLY A 145 -1.23 -2.87 11.32
C GLY A 145 -1.33 -1.46 10.72
N ILE A 146 -0.82 -0.49 11.46
CA ILE A 146 -0.83 0.92 11.06
C ILE A 146 0.61 1.41 11.00
N VAL A 147 0.92 2.10 9.91
CA VAL A 147 2.18 2.83 9.76
C VAL A 147 1.88 4.31 9.89
N ARG A 148 2.57 4.98 10.81
CA ARG A 148 2.47 6.41 10.99
C ARG A 148 3.71 7.06 10.40
N ILE A 149 3.50 8.05 9.52
CA ILE A 149 4.58 8.86 8.98
C ILE A 149 4.27 10.33 9.17
N THR A 150 5.31 11.15 9.19
CA THR A 150 5.18 12.60 9.22
C THR A 150 5.74 13.16 7.91
N LEU A 151 4.95 13.98 7.26
CA LEU A 151 5.31 14.62 5.98
C LEU A 151 5.85 16.03 6.18
#